data_e388c1886ad7abe6bffbd53d897cd1f6
#
_entry.id   e388c1886ad7abe6bffbd53d897cd1f6
#
_cell.length_a   1.000
_cell.length_b   1.000
_cell.length_c   1.000
_cell.angle_alpha   90.00
_cell.angle_beta   90.00
_cell.angle_gamma   90.00
#
_symmetry.space_group_name_H-M   'P 1'
#
loop_
_entity.id
_entity.type
_entity.pdbx_description
1 polymer ?
#
loop_
_entity_poly.entity_id
_entity_poly.type
_entity_poly.pdbx_seq_one_letter_code
_entity_poly.pdbx_strand_id
1 'polypeptide(L)'
;MPLDDLTELFRERPALHRYPGSMAKRVQDVCRVVATDYGNKVENIWEGVTDGEELVGRLNALPAFGIQKSKIFAALLGKQLGVSPDGWEQATKPYGDAAAFLSVADITSPETLEKVRANKRAMKAKAHAKG
;
A
#
# COMPACT_ATOMS: atom_id res chain seq x y z
N MET A 1 -17.37 11.55 5.43
CA MET A 1 -18.46 10.71 4.83
C MET A 1 -18.90 9.65 5.82
N PRO A 2 -20.18 9.52 6.07
CA PRO A 2 -20.69 8.48 6.96
C PRO A 2 -20.34 7.07 6.48
N LEU A 3 -20.19 6.14 7.41
CA LEU A 3 -19.77 4.77 7.09
C LEU A 3 -20.75 4.06 6.16
N ASP A 4 -22.06 4.26 6.35
CA ASP A 4 -23.07 3.61 5.51
C ASP A 4 -22.97 4.08 4.06
N ASP A 5 -22.78 5.39 3.85
CA ASP A 5 -22.61 5.96 2.50
C ASP A 5 -21.33 5.42 1.84
N LEU A 6 -20.24 5.35 2.60
CA LEU A 6 -18.98 4.81 2.11
C LEU A 6 -19.11 3.33 1.75
N THR A 7 -19.84 2.56 2.57
CA THR A 7 -20.09 1.14 2.32
C THR A 7 -20.88 0.94 1.02
N GLU A 8 -21.90 1.78 0.78
CA GLU A 8 -22.69 1.71 -0.45
C GLU A 8 -21.85 2.01 -1.68
N LEU A 9 -20.95 3.02 -1.60
CA LEU A 9 -20.01 3.31 -2.69
C LEU A 9 -19.12 2.11 -2.99
N PHE A 10 -18.64 1.42 -1.96
CA PHE A 10 -17.79 0.24 -2.13
C PHE A 10 -18.54 -0.95 -2.72
N ARG A 11 -19.87 -1.02 -2.52
CA ARG A 11 -20.72 -2.09 -3.06
C ARG A 11 -21.11 -1.87 -4.51
N GLU A 12 -21.09 -0.62 -5.01
CA GLU A 12 -21.42 -0.34 -6.41
C GLU A 12 -20.59 -1.22 -7.34
N ARG A 13 -21.24 -1.74 -8.37
CA ARG A 13 -20.57 -2.63 -9.32
C ARG A 13 -19.80 -1.84 -10.39
N PRO A 14 -18.57 -2.25 -10.71
CA PRO A 14 -17.83 -3.36 -10.07
C PRO A 14 -17.42 -3.01 -8.65
N ALA A 15 -17.63 -3.93 -7.72
CA ALA A 15 -17.31 -3.69 -6.31
C ALA A 15 -15.81 -3.43 -6.12
N LEU A 16 -15.49 -2.44 -5.29
CA LEU A 16 -14.09 -2.07 -5.01
C LEU A 16 -13.35 -3.13 -4.21
N HIS A 17 -14.07 -3.93 -3.43
CA HIS A 17 -13.47 -4.95 -2.60
C HIS A 17 -14.42 -6.12 -2.37
N ARG A 18 -13.85 -7.32 -2.11
CA ARG A 18 -14.59 -8.55 -1.81
C ARG A 18 -15.47 -8.43 -0.57
N TYR A 19 -15.02 -7.63 0.42
CA TYR A 19 -15.72 -7.37 1.68
C TYR A 19 -15.94 -5.86 1.83
N PRO A 20 -16.92 -5.28 1.11
CA PRO A 20 -17.05 -3.82 1.04
C PRO A 20 -17.30 -3.14 2.37
N GLY A 21 -18.12 -3.74 3.25
CA GLY A 21 -18.40 -3.15 4.57
C GLY A 21 -17.16 -3.06 5.46
N SER A 22 -16.38 -4.14 5.52
CA SER A 22 -15.14 -4.19 6.30
C SER A 22 -14.10 -3.22 5.73
N MET A 23 -13.95 -3.19 4.42
CA MET A 23 -12.98 -2.29 3.76
C MET A 23 -13.37 -0.82 3.95
N ALA A 24 -14.67 -0.49 3.84
CA ALA A 24 -15.14 0.88 4.06
C ALA A 24 -14.81 1.36 5.46
N LYS A 25 -14.98 0.52 6.48
CA LYS A 25 -14.63 0.86 7.86
C LYS A 25 -13.13 1.11 8.00
N ARG A 26 -12.29 0.28 7.40
CA ARG A 26 -10.83 0.44 7.44
C ARG A 26 -10.39 1.74 6.80
N VAL A 27 -10.97 2.09 5.65
CA VAL A 27 -10.68 3.36 4.98
C VAL A 27 -11.10 4.53 5.87
N GLN A 28 -12.27 4.47 6.48
CA GLN A 28 -12.73 5.52 7.39
C GLN A 28 -11.79 5.69 8.59
N ASP A 29 -11.32 4.58 9.17
CA ASP A 29 -10.39 4.61 10.31
C ASP A 29 -9.06 5.28 9.91
N VAL A 30 -8.51 4.96 8.74
CA VAL A 30 -7.29 5.60 8.22
C VAL A 30 -7.51 7.09 8.03
N CYS A 31 -8.62 7.48 7.41
CA CYS A 31 -8.94 8.89 7.19
C CYS A 31 -9.07 9.66 8.51
N ARG A 32 -9.61 9.03 9.54
CA ARG A 32 -9.72 9.65 10.87
C ARG A 32 -8.35 9.92 11.46
N VAL A 33 -7.42 8.96 11.36
CA VAL A 33 -6.04 9.14 11.86
C VAL A 33 -5.35 10.26 11.08
N VAL A 34 -5.50 10.30 9.75
CA VAL A 34 -4.92 11.39 8.94
C VAL A 34 -5.49 12.74 9.39
N ALA A 35 -6.79 12.80 9.66
CA ALA A 35 -7.43 14.06 10.11
C ALA A 35 -6.92 14.51 11.47
N THR A 36 -6.77 13.59 12.43
CA THR A 36 -6.40 13.93 13.81
C THR A 36 -4.89 14.06 14.02
N ASP A 37 -4.10 13.13 13.47
CA ASP A 37 -2.67 13.05 13.74
C ASP A 37 -1.82 13.77 12.70
N TYR A 38 -2.34 13.96 11.50
CA TYR A 38 -1.60 14.54 10.37
C TYR A 38 -2.27 15.79 9.78
N GLY A 39 -3.21 16.39 10.49
CA GLY A 39 -3.83 17.67 10.09
C GLY A 39 -4.55 17.65 8.76
N ASN A 40 -5.17 16.53 8.39
CA ASN A 40 -5.85 16.31 7.10
C ASN A 40 -4.93 16.33 5.88
N LYS A 41 -3.60 16.24 6.08
CA LYS A 41 -2.64 16.21 4.98
C LYS A 41 -1.93 14.88 4.95
N VAL A 42 -2.22 14.08 3.93
CA VAL A 42 -1.62 12.75 3.76
C VAL A 42 -0.10 12.83 3.70
N GLU A 43 0.45 13.84 3.03
CA GLU A 43 1.89 14.04 2.89
C GLU A 43 2.60 14.23 4.23
N ASN A 44 1.89 14.64 5.29
CA ASN A 44 2.48 14.78 6.62
C ASN A 44 2.92 13.42 7.19
N ILE A 45 2.40 12.30 6.68
CA ILE A 45 2.79 10.96 7.12
C ILE A 45 4.28 10.74 6.87
N TRP A 46 4.79 11.19 5.74
CA TRP A 46 6.19 11.00 5.38
C TRP A 46 7.04 12.27 5.44
N GLU A 47 6.44 13.40 5.78
CA GLU A 47 7.18 14.64 5.93
C GLU A 47 8.13 14.56 7.12
N GLY A 48 9.39 14.96 6.91
CA GLY A 48 10.40 14.94 7.95
C GLY A 48 10.95 13.57 8.30
N VAL A 49 10.59 12.54 7.55
CA VAL A 49 11.15 11.19 7.72
C VAL A 49 12.63 11.19 7.36
N THR A 50 13.47 10.64 8.25
CA THR A 50 14.93 10.64 8.07
C THR A 50 15.46 9.35 7.46
N ASP A 51 14.77 8.22 7.61
CA ASP A 51 15.18 6.94 7.04
C ASP A 51 13.97 6.08 6.64
N GLY A 52 14.25 5.02 5.89
CA GLY A 52 13.22 4.12 5.36
C GLY A 52 12.50 3.33 6.44
N GLU A 53 13.19 2.95 7.52
CA GLU A 53 12.58 2.24 8.64
C GLU A 53 11.55 3.11 9.35
N GLU A 54 11.86 4.38 9.54
CA GLU A 54 10.92 5.34 10.12
C GLU A 54 9.67 5.49 9.24
N LEU A 55 9.85 5.57 7.92
CA LEU A 55 8.74 5.64 6.97
C LEU A 55 7.83 4.42 7.09
N VAL A 56 8.41 3.23 7.03
CA VAL A 56 7.65 1.97 7.16
C VAL A 56 6.96 1.91 8.52
N GLY A 57 7.64 2.33 9.59
CA GLY A 57 7.08 2.37 10.93
C GLY A 57 5.86 3.28 11.06
N ARG A 58 5.91 4.48 10.47
CA ARG A 58 4.77 5.40 10.45
C ARG A 58 3.59 4.81 9.69
N LEU A 59 3.84 4.17 8.57
CA LEU A 59 2.77 3.52 7.80
C LEU A 59 2.18 2.33 8.56
N ASN A 60 3.03 1.54 9.22
CA ASN A 60 2.60 0.39 10.01
C ASN A 60 1.75 0.80 11.22
N ALA A 61 1.88 2.03 11.69
CA ALA A 61 1.06 2.56 12.78
C ALA A 61 -0.36 2.95 12.34
N LEU A 62 -0.62 3.04 11.03
CA LEU A 62 -1.96 3.35 10.53
C LEU A 62 -2.90 2.16 10.70
N PRO A 63 -4.22 2.42 10.95
CA PRO A 63 -5.20 1.35 11.04
C PRO A 63 -5.20 0.46 9.80
N ALA A 64 -5.27 -0.86 10.00
CA ALA A 64 -5.31 -1.86 8.93
C ALA A 64 -4.06 -1.94 8.06
N PHE A 65 -2.98 -1.25 8.42
CA PHE A 65 -1.70 -1.33 7.71
C PHE A 65 -0.78 -2.31 8.43
N GLY A 66 -0.78 -3.59 7.99
CA GLY A 66 0.22 -4.56 8.42
C GLY A 66 1.58 -4.25 7.81
N ILE A 67 2.61 -4.98 8.24
CA ILE A 67 3.99 -4.71 7.79
C ILE A 67 4.15 -4.89 6.27
N GLN A 68 3.51 -5.89 5.68
CA GLN A 68 3.59 -6.12 4.23
C GLN A 68 2.98 -4.96 3.44
N LYS A 69 1.78 -4.52 3.81
CA LYS A 69 1.10 -3.40 3.17
C LYS A 69 1.90 -2.10 3.33
N SER A 70 2.49 -1.90 4.51
CA SER A 70 3.33 -0.72 4.78
C SER A 70 4.55 -0.69 3.89
N LYS A 71 5.22 -1.83 3.69
CA LYS A 71 6.37 -1.93 2.79
C LYS A 71 5.99 -1.69 1.33
N ILE A 72 4.86 -2.23 0.89
CA ILE A 72 4.36 -2.02 -0.48
C ILE A 72 4.05 -0.54 -0.71
N PHE A 73 3.37 0.11 0.25
CA PHE A 73 3.04 1.52 0.14
C PHE A 73 4.30 2.40 0.15
N ALA A 74 5.26 2.10 1.03
CA ALA A 74 6.54 2.80 1.06
C ALA A 74 7.31 2.61 -0.25
N ALA A 75 7.28 1.41 -0.83
CA ALA A 75 7.89 1.16 -2.13
C ALA A 75 7.23 2.01 -3.24
N LEU A 76 5.91 2.13 -3.21
CA LEU A 76 5.17 2.99 -4.14
C LEU A 76 5.60 4.46 -4.00
N LEU A 77 5.70 4.95 -2.78
CA LEU A 77 6.13 6.33 -2.52
C LEU A 77 7.51 6.61 -3.12
N GLY A 78 8.45 5.68 -2.94
CA GLY A 78 9.80 5.85 -3.49
C GLY A 78 9.85 5.72 -5.00
N LYS A 79 9.21 4.71 -5.56
CA LYS A 79 9.26 4.43 -7.00
C LYS A 79 8.46 5.40 -7.85
N GLN A 80 7.31 5.86 -7.36
CA GLN A 80 6.40 6.66 -8.16
C GLN A 80 6.32 8.14 -7.75
N LEU A 81 6.58 8.46 -6.48
CA LEU A 81 6.47 9.83 -5.96
C LEU A 81 7.80 10.43 -5.50
N GLY A 82 8.90 9.68 -5.60
CA GLY A 82 10.23 10.18 -5.25
C GLY A 82 10.51 10.30 -3.76
N VAL A 83 9.69 9.71 -2.90
CA VAL A 83 9.89 9.72 -1.44
C VAL A 83 10.75 8.50 -1.07
N SER A 84 12.07 8.67 -1.10
CA SER A 84 13.02 7.59 -0.86
C SER A 84 14.10 8.01 0.14
N PRO A 85 13.77 8.07 1.45
CA PRO A 85 14.75 8.41 2.48
C PRO A 85 15.87 7.37 2.59
N ASP A 86 16.93 7.69 3.30
CA ASP A 86 18.07 6.80 3.48
C ASP A 86 17.65 5.41 3.99
N GLY A 87 18.19 4.35 3.38
CA GLY A 87 17.83 2.99 3.73
C GLY A 87 16.47 2.52 3.24
N TRP A 88 15.81 3.31 2.39
CA TRP A 88 14.50 3.00 1.85
C TRP A 88 14.44 1.65 1.14
N GLU A 89 15.42 1.33 0.29
CA GLU A 89 15.46 0.05 -0.41
C GLU A 89 15.48 -1.13 0.55
N GLN A 90 16.29 -1.03 1.59
CA GLN A 90 16.45 -2.07 2.59
C GLN A 90 15.16 -2.24 3.41
N ALA A 91 14.55 -1.14 3.82
CA ALA A 91 13.35 -1.15 4.64
C ALA A 91 12.13 -1.68 3.89
N THR A 92 12.09 -1.50 2.57
CA THR A 92 10.94 -1.91 1.74
C THR A 92 11.14 -3.25 1.03
N LYS A 93 12.24 -3.95 1.28
CA LYS A 93 12.48 -5.25 0.63
C LYS A 93 11.33 -6.22 0.88
N PRO A 94 10.97 -7.00 -0.13
CA PRO A 94 11.53 -7.03 -1.50
C PRO A 94 10.90 -6.03 -2.48
N TYR A 95 9.92 -5.27 -2.05
CA TYR A 95 9.07 -4.45 -2.94
C TYR A 95 9.78 -3.22 -3.49
N GLY A 96 10.78 -2.70 -2.78
CA GLY A 96 11.54 -1.51 -3.17
C GLY A 96 12.64 -1.78 -4.20
N ASP A 97 12.91 -3.02 -4.55
CA ASP A 97 13.91 -3.36 -5.54
C ASP A 97 13.49 -2.84 -6.92
N ALA A 98 14.37 -2.08 -7.57
CA ALA A 98 14.09 -1.47 -8.86
C ALA A 98 13.79 -2.49 -9.97
N ALA A 99 14.36 -3.69 -9.87
CA ALA A 99 14.15 -4.77 -10.84
C ALA A 99 12.95 -5.66 -10.49
N ALA A 100 12.30 -5.46 -9.35
CA ALA A 100 11.18 -6.28 -8.92
C ALA A 100 9.86 -5.76 -9.47
N PHE A 101 9.01 -6.66 -9.95
CA PHE A 101 7.63 -6.36 -10.35
C PHE A 101 6.70 -7.17 -9.47
N LEU A 102 6.60 -6.80 -8.19
CA LEU A 102 5.95 -7.61 -7.16
C LEU A 102 4.63 -7.03 -6.65
N SER A 103 4.36 -5.74 -6.87
CA SER A 103 3.21 -5.09 -6.26
C SER A 103 2.72 -3.91 -7.08
N VAL A 104 1.68 -3.25 -6.56
CA VAL A 104 1.13 -2.01 -7.14
C VAL A 104 2.19 -0.91 -7.27
N ALA A 105 3.25 -0.94 -6.46
CA ALA A 105 4.35 0.02 -6.54
C ALA A 105 5.01 0.02 -7.92
N ASP A 106 4.96 -1.09 -8.64
CA ASP A 106 5.59 -1.28 -9.94
C ASP A 106 4.62 -1.14 -11.12
N ILE A 107 3.35 -0.82 -10.85
CA ILE A 107 2.33 -0.69 -11.88
C ILE A 107 2.25 0.78 -12.32
N THR A 108 2.81 1.07 -13.49
CA THR A 108 2.79 2.42 -14.09
C THR A 108 2.21 2.43 -15.50
N SER A 109 1.94 1.24 -16.08
CA SER A 109 1.42 1.08 -17.44
C SER A 109 0.74 -0.28 -17.57
N PRO A 110 -0.04 -0.52 -18.66
CA PRO A 110 -0.57 -1.86 -18.92
C PRO A 110 0.52 -2.95 -19.01
N GLU A 111 1.69 -2.60 -19.53
CA GLU A 111 2.83 -3.53 -19.64
C GLU A 111 3.37 -3.91 -18.26
N THR A 112 3.56 -2.95 -17.37
CA THR A 112 4.05 -3.24 -16.01
C THR A 112 3.00 -3.98 -15.20
N LEU A 113 1.72 -3.72 -15.41
CA LEU A 113 0.63 -4.48 -14.79
C LEU A 113 0.73 -5.96 -15.16
N GLU A 114 0.97 -6.28 -16.44
CA GLU A 114 1.13 -7.67 -16.86
C GLU A 114 2.36 -8.33 -16.25
N LYS A 115 3.46 -7.60 -16.09
CA LYS A 115 4.67 -8.12 -15.42
C LYS A 115 4.38 -8.47 -13.96
N VAL A 116 3.66 -7.61 -13.25
CA VAL A 116 3.27 -7.89 -11.85
C VAL A 116 2.35 -9.10 -11.77
N ARG A 117 1.37 -9.19 -12.66
CA ARG A 117 0.45 -10.33 -12.72
C ARG A 117 1.18 -11.64 -13.00
N ALA A 118 2.10 -11.62 -13.95
CA ALA A 118 2.90 -12.79 -14.30
C ALA A 118 3.75 -13.26 -13.12
N ASN A 119 4.39 -12.33 -12.42
CA ASN A 119 5.19 -12.65 -11.22
C ASN A 119 4.34 -13.23 -10.10
N LYS A 120 3.16 -12.68 -9.87
CA LYS A 120 2.23 -13.22 -8.85
C LYS A 120 1.80 -14.64 -9.19
N ARG A 121 1.49 -14.89 -10.45
CA ARG A 121 1.14 -16.25 -10.90
C ARG A 121 2.29 -17.23 -10.69
N ALA A 122 3.52 -16.81 -11.04
CA ALA A 122 4.71 -17.65 -10.86
C ALA A 122 4.99 -17.94 -9.39
N MET A 123 4.87 -16.95 -8.52
CA MET A 123 5.06 -17.13 -7.08
C MET A 123 4.00 -18.04 -6.47
N LYS A 124 2.76 -17.89 -6.90
CA LYS A 124 1.66 -18.74 -6.46
C LYS A 124 1.84 -20.19 -6.90
N ALA A 125 2.30 -20.41 -8.14
CA ALA A 125 2.62 -21.73 -8.65
C ALA A 125 3.74 -22.39 -7.86
N LYS A 126 4.81 -21.64 -7.52
CA LYS A 126 5.90 -22.14 -6.68
C LYS A 126 5.41 -22.51 -5.28
N ALA A 127 4.54 -21.71 -4.69
CA ALA A 127 3.98 -22.00 -3.38
C ALA A 127 3.15 -23.29 -3.40
N HIS A 128 2.35 -23.50 -4.42
CA HIS A 128 1.59 -24.74 -4.61
C HIS A 128 2.47 -25.96 -4.87
N ALA A 129 3.58 -25.77 -5.61
CA ALA A 129 4.52 -26.86 -5.89
C ALA A 129 5.27 -27.32 -4.63
N LYS A 130 5.47 -26.43 -3.66
CA LYS A 130 6.14 -26.75 -2.39
C LYS A 130 5.19 -27.31 -1.33
N GLY A 131 3.89 -27.11 -1.55
CA GLY A 131 2.85 -27.61 -0.65
C GLY A 131 2.38 -28.96 -1.07
#